data_7c03671acb1a3e48804a4acd4e60926d
#
_entry.id   7c03671acb1a3e48804a4acd4e60926d
#
_cell.length_a   1.000
_cell.length_b   1.000
_cell.length_c   1.000
_cell.angle_alpha   90.00
_cell.angle_beta   90.00
_cell.angle_gamma   90.00
#
_symmetry.space_group_name_H-M   'P 1'
#
loop_
_entity.id
_entity.type
_entity.pdbx_description
1 polymer ?
#
loop_
_entity_poly.entity_id
_entity_poly.type
_entity_poly.pdbx_seq_one_letter_code
_entity_poly.pdbx_strand_id
1 'polypeptide(L)'
;MMRLFFIIAGIYAPLASAAIECIDADLILHHGNIYTGNNDDSFVGSIASKGQNIIYVGELLSENEISCSDARVIDINGQYVFPGFTDAHGHLKGIGYRELTLNLQGLPSLAETLAVVRNYLSTKKTDEWIIGRGWIDKVWPEKRFPSKQDLDSFSPNNPVVLERADGHAVVVNSKVLALANIDADTQDPQGGFIERDDNGEPTGLLVDMAMNLIADLIPKVTRANDKEAFLEGIKRNVSLGWTEIHVPGGTFEDIAILNEIKSENDLLQRIYFMVSDGKPADRLLENGPIIDSEYFLTIRAIKMYADGALGSRGAALLENYSDYDGKGVFIFLEEDTKPRLAKALIKGIQIGTHAIGDHGNRVVLDWYEEAFTQAKKNNQLLESPRWRIEHSQNITPVDQLRFVELDVIPSMQPSHAIGDLHFAVERLGLERINNAYAWRNLIDQGLIIAGGTDAPVEIGDPRIEFYAAIARKDVDGYSAEGWNLDQRLSRVEALKMFTIWPAIASFQENVKGTIEVGKLADFSIFDKDLMTIPELEILESKNLLTVVGGRIVFQE
;
A
#
# COMPACT_ATOMS: atom_id res chain seq x y z
N MET A 1 41.13 68.70 56.68
CA MET A 1 40.61 67.32 56.62
C MET A 1 39.22 67.32 55.99
N MET A 2 39.17 67.03 54.72
CA MET A 2 37.88 67.04 53.93
C MET A 2 37.52 65.61 53.67
N ARG A 3 36.41 65.15 54.21
CA ARG A 3 35.87 63.79 53.95
C ARG A 3 34.98 63.86 52.71
N LEU A 4 35.36 63.13 51.67
CA LEU A 4 34.58 62.90 50.45
C LEU A 4 33.60 61.74 50.70
N PHE A 5 32.29 62.02 50.60
CA PHE A 5 31.25 61.00 50.58
C PHE A 5 31.04 60.55 49.13
N PHE A 6 31.31 59.27 48.83
CA PHE A 6 30.90 58.63 47.56
C PHE A 6 29.47 58.11 47.74
N ILE A 7 28.55 58.66 46.97
CA ILE A 7 27.19 58.12 46.81
C ILE A 7 27.26 57.11 45.68
N ILE A 8 27.08 55.82 45.99
CA ILE A 8 26.90 54.77 44.99
C ILE A 8 25.43 54.78 44.58
N ALA A 9 25.08 55.30 43.42
CA ALA A 9 23.79 55.17 42.80
C ALA A 9 23.70 53.78 42.18
N GLY A 10 22.93 52.86 42.80
CA GLY A 10 22.61 51.57 42.26
C GLY A 10 21.66 51.76 41.05
N ILE A 11 22.17 51.39 39.85
CA ILE A 11 21.35 51.33 38.66
C ILE A 11 20.55 50.02 38.73
N TYR A 12 19.29 50.14 39.11
CA TYR A 12 18.29 49.06 38.88
C TYR A 12 17.96 49.05 37.39
N ALA A 13 18.53 48.15 36.61
CA ALA A 13 18.03 47.81 35.30
C ALA A 13 16.73 47.01 35.51
N PRO A 14 15.60 47.39 34.91
CA PRO A 14 14.40 46.55 34.96
C PRO A 14 14.72 45.28 34.18
N LEU A 15 14.57 44.12 34.81
CA LEU A 15 14.47 42.85 34.14
C LEU A 15 13.31 42.99 33.15
N ALA A 16 13.63 43.12 31.88
CA ALA A 16 12.65 42.99 30.82
C ALA A 16 12.05 41.57 30.94
N SER A 17 10.83 41.49 31.41
CA SER A 17 10.02 40.28 31.28
C SER A 17 9.94 40.02 29.78
N ALA A 18 10.62 38.97 29.31
CA ALA A 18 10.40 38.50 27.96
C ALA A 18 8.91 38.20 27.83
N ALA A 19 8.22 38.93 26.96
CA ALA A 19 6.84 38.61 26.63
C ALA A 19 6.82 37.17 26.15
N ILE A 20 6.03 36.34 26.79
CA ILE A 20 5.79 34.96 26.34
C ILE A 20 5.05 35.10 25.02
N GLU A 21 5.72 34.78 23.90
CA GLU A 21 5.05 34.73 22.62
C GLU A 21 4.22 33.45 22.55
N CYS A 22 2.92 33.61 22.37
CA CYS A 22 2.01 32.51 22.12
C CYS A 22 2.36 31.86 20.78
N ILE A 23 2.34 30.53 20.73
CA ILE A 23 2.51 29.84 19.47
C ILE A 23 1.22 29.95 18.64
N ASP A 24 1.28 30.54 17.47
CA ASP A 24 0.14 30.65 16.52
C ASP A 24 -0.03 29.35 15.73
N ALA A 25 -0.63 28.33 16.36
CA ALA A 25 -0.87 27.01 15.82
C ALA A 25 -2.36 26.69 15.71
N ASP A 26 -2.68 25.70 14.88
CA ASP A 26 -4.02 25.10 14.80
C ASP A 26 -4.07 23.75 15.55
N LEU A 27 -2.96 23.01 15.56
CA LEU A 27 -2.81 21.75 16.29
C LEU A 27 -1.47 21.72 17.02
N ILE A 28 -1.49 21.28 18.27
CA ILE A 28 -0.30 20.99 19.09
C ILE A 28 -0.38 19.54 19.56
N LEU A 29 0.63 18.74 19.23
CA LEU A 29 0.88 17.42 19.81
C LEU A 29 1.92 17.61 20.91
N HIS A 30 1.59 17.21 22.15
CA HIS A 30 2.40 17.47 23.33
C HIS A 30 2.74 16.19 24.06
N HIS A 31 3.90 16.11 24.74
CA HIS A 31 4.39 14.94 25.45
C HIS A 31 4.55 13.68 24.56
N GLY A 32 4.95 13.83 23.27
CA GLY A 32 5.21 12.71 22.38
C GLY A 32 6.67 12.25 22.42
N ASN A 33 6.91 10.94 22.27
CA ASN A 33 8.22 10.42 21.87
C ASN A 33 8.33 10.56 20.35
N ILE A 34 9.09 11.54 19.87
CA ILE A 34 9.08 11.97 18.47
C ILE A 34 10.28 11.39 17.73
N TYR A 35 10.01 10.57 16.71
CA TYR A 35 11.00 10.14 15.71
C TYR A 35 10.89 11.06 14.50
N THR A 36 11.92 11.85 14.22
CA THR A 36 11.86 12.82 13.10
C THR A 36 12.01 12.16 11.72
N GLY A 37 12.50 10.94 11.67
CA GLY A 37 12.83 10.25 10.42
C GLY A 37 14.19 10.65 9.81
N ASN A 38 14.86 11.64 10.38
CA ASN A 38 16.23 12.06 9.97
C ASN A 38 17.32 11.32 10.74
N ASN A 39 17.05 11.05 12.02
CA ASN A 39 17.98 10.43 12.97
C ASN A 39 17.38 9.14 13.50
N ASP A 40 18.22 8.36 14.16
CA ASP A 40 17.84 7.09 14.80
C ASP A 40 17.13 7.32 16.14
N ASP A 41 17.34 8.52 16.73
CA ASP A 41 16.91 8.86 18.08
C ASP A 41 15.53 9.53 18.08
N SER A 42 14.76 9.24 19.13
CA SER A 42 13.56 9.99 19.50
C SER A 42 13.86 10.97 20.62
N PHE A 43 13.01 11.96 20.80
CA PHE A 43 13.03 12.85 21.95
C PHE A 43 11.61 13.10 22.47
N VAL A 44 11.48 13.40 23.76
CA VAL A 44 10.21 13.83 24.34
C VAL A 44 10.03 15.32 24.06
N GLY A 45 8.96 15.66 23.36
CA GLY A 45 8.77 17.02 22.91
C GLY A 45 7.36 17.36 22.46
N SER A 46 7.28 18.45 21.72
CA SER A 46 6.06 18.96 21.11
C SER A 46 6.24 19.19 19.61
N ILE A 47 5.15 19.01 18.88
CA ILE A 47 5.01 19.40 17.48
C ILE A 47 3.84 20.37 17.39
N ALA A 48 3.99 21.48 16.64
CA ALA A 48 2.87 22.35 16.34
C ALA A 48 2.74 22.56 14.83
N SER A 49 1.50 22.64 14.35
CA SER A 49 1.20 22.92 12.94
C SER A 49 0.23 24.07 12.78
N LYS A 50 0.39 24.80 11.66
CA LYS A 50 -0.51 25.85 11.19
C LYS A 50 -0.94 25.52 9.77
N GLY A 51 -2.24 25.40 9.52
CA GLY A 51 -2.72 24.84 8.28
C GLY A 51 -2.13 23.45 8.06
N GLN A 52 -1.56 23.23 6.88
CA GLN A 52 -0.95 21.94 6.54
C GLN A 52 0.52 21.80 6.97
N ASN A 53 1.17 22.85 7.48
CA ASN A 53 2.61 22.87 7.68
C ASN A 53 3.01 22.77 9.15
N ILE A 54 4.08 22.07 9.43
CA ILE A 54 4.76 22.04 10.72
C ILE A 54 5.42 23.39 10.94
N ILE A 55 5.14 24.04 12.07
CA ILE A 55 5.74 25.33 12.46
C ILE A 55 6.67 25.21 13.65
N TYR A 56 6.57 24.12 14.40
CA TYR A 56 7.42 23.83 15.54
C TYR A 56 7.68 22.33 15.69
N VAL A 57 8.91 21.98 15.97
CA VAL A 57 9.35 20.64 16.40
C VAL A 57 10.48 20.86 17.40
N GLY A 58 10.35 20.40 18.63
CA GLY A 58 11.39 20.61 19.63
C GLY A 58 10.98 20.17 21.02
N GLU A 59 11.63 20.75 22.02
CA GLU A 59 11.37 20.50 23.43
C GLU A 59 9.90 20.76 23.79
N LEU A 60 9.49 20.35 24.99
CA LEU A 60 8.14 20.59 25.48
C LEU A 60 7.81 22.08 25.51
N LEU A 61 6.71 22.45 24.88
CA LEU A 61 6.17 23.80 25.03
C LEU A 61 5.72 24.02 26.48
N SER A 62 5.94 25.21 27.01
CA SER A 62 5.49 25.56 28.36
C SER A 62 3.96 25.69 28.41
N GLU A 63 3.37 25.52 29.61
CA GLU A 63 1.93 25.72 29.82
C GLU A 63 1.46 27.11 29.37
N ASN A 64 2.29 28.14 29.50
CA ASN A 64 1.98 29.49 29.07
C ASN A 64 1.91 29.64 27.55
N GLU A 65 2.86 29.02 26.81
CA GLU A 65 2.87 29.00 25.34
C GLU A 65 1.65 28.26 24.78
N ILE A 66 1.22 27.19 25.45
CA ILE A 66 0.05 26.38 25.06
C ILE A 66 -1.24 27.10 25.42
N SER A 67 -1.38 27.61 26.67
CA SER A 67 -2.63 28.14 27.18
C SER A 67 -3.07 29.46 26.55
N CYS A 68 -2.16 30.20 25.94
CA CYS A 68 -2.46 31.42 25.20
C CYS A 68 -2.74 31.17 23.71
N SER A 69 -2.60 29.92 23.22
CA SER A 69 -2.90 29.50 21.85
C SER A 69 -4.37 29.08 21.72
N ASP A 70 -5.01 29.40 20.59
CA ASP A 70 -6.33 28.86 20.22
C ASP A 70 -6.23 27.45 19.58
N ALA A 71 -5.04 26.84 19.59
CA ALA A 71 -4.79 25.54 18.98
C ALA A 71 -5.56 24.41 19.68
N ARG A 72 -5.94 23.39 18.90
CA ARG A 72 -6.34 22.10 19.47
C ARG A 72 -5.10 21.41 20.03
N VAL A 73 -5.05 21.21 21.35
CA VAL A 73 -3.95 20.55 22.05
C VAL A 73 -4.30 19.08 22.27
N ILE A 74 -3.42 18.18 21.88
CA ILE A 74 -3.52 16.75 22.12
C ILE A 74 -2.32 16.32 22.97
N ASP A 75 -2.59 15.84 24.17
CA ASP A 75 -1.58 15.19 24.99
C ASP A 75 -1.34 13.76 24.47
N ILE A 76 -0.15 13.53 23.94
CA ILE A 76 0.26 12.23 23.40
C ILE A 76 0.64 11.25 24.52
N ASN A 77 0.82 11.76 25.76
CA ASN A 77 1.03 10.92 26.95
C ASN A 77 2.18 9.90 26.81
N GLY A 78 3.29 10.31 26.21
CA GLY A 78 4.48 9.47 26.03
C GLY A 78 4.37 8.43 24.91
N GLN A 79 3.33 8.46 24.09
CA GLN A 79 3.21 7.59 22.91
C GLN A 79 4.15 8.03 21.79
N TYR A 80 4.24 7.24 20.72
CA TYR A 80 5.30 7.33 19.72
C TYR A 80 4.79 7.97 18.44
N VAL A 81 5.40 9.09 18.07
CA VAL A 81 5.05 9.90 16.91
C VAL A 81 6.09 9.66 15.82
N PHE A 82 5.63 9.19 14.67
CA PHE A 82 6.43 8.97 13.47
C PHE A 82 6.02 9.93 12.35
N PRO A 83 6.90 10.23 11.37
CA PRO A 83 6.46 10.83 10.12
C PRO A 83 5.33 10.00 9.53
N GLY A 84 4.39 10.64 8.86
CA GLY A 84 3.27 9.94 8.26
C GLY A 84 3.72 8.79 7.35
N PHE A 85 3.18 7.59 7.60
CA PHE A 85 3.53 6.41 6.83
C PHE A 85 2.90 6.48 5.43
N THR A 86 3.69 6.12 4.43
CA THR A 86 3.30 6.05 3.02
C THR A 86 3.33 4.62 2.53
N ASP A 87 2.20 4.14 2.02
CA ASP A 87 2.12 2.92 1.22
C ASP A 87 2.52 3.25 -0.21
N ALA A 88 3.73 2.89 -0.64
CA ALA A 88 4.24 3.27 -1.96
C ALA A 88 3.67 2.42 -3.12
N HIS A 89 2.82 1.44 -2.84
CA HIS A 89 2.17 0.59 -3.84
C HIS A 89 0.94 -0.09 -3.25
N GLY A 90 -0.24 0.47 -3.45
CA GLY A 90 -1.50 -0.12 -2.98
C GLY A 90 -2.70 0.28 -3.85
N HIS A 91 -3.59 -0.66 -4.11
CA HIS A 91 -4.75 -0.50 -4.98
C HIS A 91 -5.95 0.03 -4.18
N LEU A 92 -5.97 1.32 -3.90
CA LEU A 92 -6.94 1.97 -2.98
C LEU A 92 -8.40 1.58 -3.23
N LYS A 93 -8.86 1.62 -4.49
CA LYS A 93 -10.22 1.20 -4.86
C LYS A 93 -10.46 -0.28 -4.56
N GLY A 94 -9.48 -1.12 -4.83
CA GLY A 94 -9.51 -2.56 -4.52
C GLY A 94 -9.58 -2.81 -3.00
N ILE A 95 -8.84 -2.05 -2.20
CA ILE A 95 -8.93 -2.08 -0.74
C ILE A 95 -10.36 -1.78 -0.29
N GLY A 96 -10.97 -0.72 -0.82
CA GLY A 96 -12.35 -0.37 -0.48
C GLY A 96 -13.35 -1.43 -0.90
N TYR A 97 -13.22 -2.01 -2.07
CA TYR A 97 -14.07 -3.13 -2.47
C TYR A 97 -13.92 -4.34 -1.55
N ARG A 98 -12.71 -4.63 -1.07
CA ARG A 98 -12.51 -5.69 -0.07
C ARG A 98 -13.27 -5.41 1.23
N GLU A 99 -13.30 -4.16 1.68
CA GLU A 99 -14.04 -3.77 2.89
C GLU A 99 -15.57 -3.78 2.69
N LEU A 100 -16.04 -3.45 1.47
CA LEU A 100 -17.46 -3.44 1.12
C LEU A 100 -18.03 -4.82 0.81
N THR A 101 -17.20 -5.76 0.40
CA THR A 101 -17.58 -7.14 0.14
C THR A 101 -17.39 -8.01 1.36
N LEU A 102 -18.05 -9.16 1.38
CA LEU A 102 -17.90 -10.12 2.47
C LEU A 102 -16.50 -10.77 2.40
N ASN A 103 -15.63 -10.39 3.32
CA ASN A 103 -14.29 -10.97 3.42
C ASN A 103 -14.34 -12.32 4.14
N LEU A 104 -13.92 -13.37 3.43
CA LEU A 104 -13.87 -14.75 3.91
C LEU A 104 -12.44 -15.28 4.05
N GLN A 105 -11.44 -14.39 3.94
CA GLN A 105 -10.03 -14.75 4.01
C GLN A 105 -9.63 -15.16 5.43
N GLY A 106 -8.79 -16.20 5.53
CA GLY A 106 -8.23 -16.64 6.81
C GLY A 106 -9.19 -17.38 7.74
N LEU A 107 -10.43 -17.68 7.30
CA LEU A 107 -11.38 -18.45 8.11
C LEU A 107 -10.97 -19.92 8.18
N PRO A 108 -10.87 -20.51 9.41
CA PRO A 108 -10.23 -21.81 9.61
C PRO A 108 -11.13 -23.01 9.30
N SER A 109 -12.41 -22.80 9.00
CA SER A 109 -13.36 -23.88 8.72
C SER A 109 -14.51 -23.43 7.83
N LEU A 110 -15.15 -24.39 7.16
CA LEU A 110 -16.41 -24.18 6.43
C LEU A 110 -17.51 -23.67 7.39
N ALA A 111 -17.58 -24.23 8.58
CA ALA A 111 -18.59 -23.83 9.57
C ALA A 111 -18.46 -22.34 9.96
N GLU A 112 -17.26 -21.84 10.19
CA GLU A 112 -17.02 -20.42 10.48
C GLU A 112 -17.27 -19.54 9.26
N THR A 113 -16.86 -19.99 8.08
CA THR A 113 -17.16 -19.30 6.82
C THR A 113 -18.68 -19.09 6.66
N LEU A 114 -19.48 -20.14 6.84
CA LEU A 114 -20.93 -20.06 6.75
C LEU A 114 -21.55 -19.18 7.85
N ALA A 115 -20.96 -19.17 9.06
CA ALA A 115 -21.41 -18.28 10.13
C ALA A 115 -21.20 -16.81 9.78
N VAL A 116 -20.04 -16.46 9.20
CA VAL A 116 -19.74 -15.10 8.72
C VAL A 116 -20.71 -14.69 7.61
N VAL A 117 -20.95 -15.56 6.63
CA VAL A 117 -21.93 -15.31 5.54
C VAL A 117 -23.34 -15.07 6.12
N ARG A 118 -23.77 -15.91 7.07
CA ARG A 118 -25.09 -15.78 7.72
C ARG A 118 -25.22 -14.45 8.49
N ASN A 119 -24.21 -14.06 9.23
CA ASN A 119 -24.21 -12.80 9.96
C ASN A 119 -24.30 -11.60 9.00
N TYR A 120 -23.52 -11.62 7.92
CA TYR A 120 -23.57 -10.57 6.88
C TYR A 120 -24.94 -10.50 6.23
N LEU A 121 -25.55 -11.65 5.88
CA LEU A 121 -26.88 -11.73 5.31
C LEU A 121 -27.94 -11.10 6.24
N SER A 122 -27.79 -11.21 7.56
CA SER A 122 -28.75 -10.63 8.52
C SER A 122 -28.84 -9.10 8.44
N THR A 123 -27.86 -8.44 7.86
CA THR A 123 -27.82 -6.98 7.65
C THR A 123 -28.41 -6.56 6.30
N LYS A 124 -28.74 -7.52 5.43
CA LYS A 124 -29.14 -7.30 4.03
C LYS A 124 -30.65 -7.43 3.85
N LYS A 125 -31.17 -6.71 2.84
CA LYS A 125 -32.58 -6.83 2.45
C LYS A 125 -32.81 -8.09 1.61
N THR A 126 -34.07 -8.55 1.57
CA THR A 126 -34.48 -9.61 0.64
C THR A 126 -34.13 -9.22 -0.80
N ASP A 127 -33.70 -10.19 -1.60
CA ASP A 127 -33.25 -10.06 -2.99
C ASP A 127 -31.92 -9.27 -3.17
N GLU A 128 -31.31 -8.75 -2.11
CA GLU A 128 -29.98 -8.15 -2.20
C GLU A 128 -28.91 -9.24 -2.40
N TRP A 129 -28.00 -9.00 -3.35
CA TRP A 129 -26.90 -9.92 -3.64
C TRP A 129 -25.91 -9.97 -2.48
N ILE A 130 -25.50 -11.17 -2.13
CA ILE A 130 -24.40 -11.42 -1.20
C ILE A 130 -23.19 -11.85 -2.02
N ILE A 131 -22.20 -10.98 -2.08
CA ILE A 131 -20.96 -11.24 -2.79
C ILE A 131 -19.84 -11.28 -1.76
N GLY A 132 -19.12 -12.40 -1.71
CA GLY A 132 -17.98 -12.60 -0.80
C GLY A 132 -16.80 -13.19 -1.52
N ARG A 133 -15.60 -13.04 -0.93
CA ARG A 133 -14.36 -13.56 -1.47
C ARG A 133 -13.41 -14.00 -0.39
N GLY A 134 -12.55 -14.97 -0.70
CA GLY A 134 -11.39 -15.30 0.12
C GLY A 134 -11.45 -16.66 0.80
N TRP A 135 -12.50 -17.46 0.61
CA TRP A 135 -12.54 -18.81 1.18
C TRP A 135 -11.51 -19.74 0.51
N ILE A 136 -10.98 -20.66 1.32
CA ILE A 136 -10.01 -21.67 0.85
C ILE A 136 -10.23 -22.99 1.59
N ASP A 137 -10.67 -24.01 0.86
CA ASP A 137 -11.03 -25.34 1.37
C ASP A 137 -9.86 -26.14 1.91
N LYS A 138 -8.65 -25.91 1.39
CA LYS A 138 -7.45 -26.72 1.70
C LYS A 138 -7.01 -26.66 3.16
N VAL A 139 -7.26 -25.52 3.81
CA VAL A 139 -6.92 -25.32 5.22
C VAL A 139 -8.04 -25.79 6.16
N TRP A 140 -9.23 -26.10 5.65
CA TRP A 140 -10.36 -26.51 6.45
C TRP A 140 -10.29 -27.98 6.89
N PRO A 141 -10.73 -28.31 8.09
CA PRO A 141 -10.82 -29.69 8.53
C PRO A 141 -11.79 -30.53 7.70
N GLU A 142 -12.83 -29.91 7.11
CA GLU A 142 -13.81 -30.56 6.25
C GLU A 142 -13.21 -31.05 4.92
N LYS A 143 -12.14 -30.43 4.44
CA LYS A 143 -11.42 -30.75 3.17
C LYS A 143 -12.33 -30.97 1.98
N ARG A 144 -13.38 -30.17 1.86
CA ARG A 144 -14.35 -30.16 0.75
C ARG A 144 -14.69 -28.72 0.36
N PHE A 145 -15.15 -28.56 -0.85
CA PHE A 145 -15.73 -27.29 -1.31
C PHE A 145 -17.05 -27.01 -0.59
N PRO A 146 -17.44 -25.73 -0.41
CA PRO A 146 -18.79 -25.36 -0.09
C PRO A 146 -19.73 -25.75 -1.24
N SER A 147 -21.00 -25.96 -0.92
CA SER A 147 -22.04 -26.31 -1.90
C SER A 147 -23.26 -25.42 -1.79
N LYS A 148 -24.16 -25.49 -2.78
CA LYS A 148 -25.44 -24.77 -2.72
C LYS A 148 -26.25 -25.15 -1.48
N GLN A 149 -26.20 -26.42 -1.04
CA GLN A 149 -26.94 -26.91 0.12
C GLN A 149 -26.45 -26.23 1.41
N ASP A 150 -25.14 -25.96 1.53
CA ASP A 150 -24.58 -25.24 2.67
C ASP A 150 -25.16 -23.82 2.75
N LEU A 151 -25.34 -23.16 1.59
CA LEU A 151 -25.86 -21.79 1.47
C LEU A 151 -27.37 -21.69 1.55
N ASP A 152 -28.11 -22.58 0.89
CA ASP A 152 -29.58 -22.58 0.79
C ASP A 152 -30.26 -22.64 2.16
N SER A 153 -29.61 -23.30 3.13
CA SER A 153 -30.13 -23.48 4.49
C SER A 153 -30.48 -22.17 5.20
N PHE A 154 -29.85 -21.06 4.83
CA PHE A 154 -30.05 -19.74 5.45
C PHE A 154 -30.25 -18.59 4.46
N SER A 155 -30.04 -18.82 3.16
CA SER A 155 -30.14 -17.77 2.13
C SER A 155 -31.18 -18.08 1.03
N PRO A 156 -32.43 -18.46 1.38
CA PRO A 156 -33.42 -18.88 0.35
C PRO A 156 -33.86 -17.74 -0.56
N ASN A 157 -33.76 -16.50 -0.09
CA ASN A 157 -34.28 -15.32 -0.77
C ASN A 157 -33.20 -14.38 -1.36
N ASN A 158 -31.93 -14.55 -0.99
CA ASN A 158 -30.85 -13.71 -1.47
C ASN A 158 -29.94 -14.49 -2.41
N PRO A 159 -29.58 -13.95 -3.58
CA PRO A 159 -28.53 -14.53 -4.40
C PRO A 159 -27.18 -14.47 -3.67
N VAL A 160 -26.47 -15.60 -3.58
CA VAL A 160 -25.16 -15.69 -2.90
C VAL A 160 -24.10 -16.18 -3.88
N VAL A 161 -22.99 -15.43 -3.98
CA VAL A 161 -21.80 -15.75 -4.76
C VAL A 161 -20.58 -15.60 -3.87
N LEU A 162 -19.85 -16.66 -3.63
CA LEU A 162 -18.64 -16.64 -2.80
C LEU A 162 -17.46 -17.11 -3.64
N GLU A 163 -16.53 -16.20 -3.93
CA GLU A 163 -15.34 -16.45 -4.74
C GLU A 163 -14.23 -17.06 -3.88
N ARG A 164 -13.56 -18.06 -4.42
CA ARG A 164 -12.38 -18.67 -3.81
C ARG A 164 -11.20 -17.69 -3.81
N ALA A 165 -10.29 -17.82 -2.85
CA ALA A 165 -9.16 -16.92 -2.65
C ALA A 165 -8.28 -16.74 -3.91
N ASP A 166 -8.10 -17.80 -4.69
CA ASP A 166 -7.32 -17.79 -5.93
C ASP A 166 -8.05 -17.23 -7.16
N GLY A 167 -9.37 -16.93 -7.05
CA GLY A 167 -10.16 -16.40 -8.15
C GLY A 167 -10.56 -17.42 -9.24
N HIS A 168 -10.26 -18.70 -9.04
CA HIS A 168 -10.52 -19.76 -10.03
C HIS A 168 -11.81 -20.55 -9.81
N ALA A 169 -12.57 -20.26 -8.76
CA ALA A 169 -13.85 -20.89 -8.49
C ALA A 169 -14.79 -19.95 -7.72
N VAL A 170 -16.10 -20.12 -7.96
CA VAL A 170 -17.15 -19.56 -7.12
C VAL A 170 -18.09 -20.64 -6.67
N VAL A 171 -18.60 -20.52 -5.44
CA VAL A 171 -19.77 -21.28 -5.01
C VAL A 171 -20.99 -20.36 -4.97
N VAL A 172 -22.09 -20.84 -5.52
CA VAL A 172 -23.37 -20.11 -5.59
C VAL A 172 -24.50 -20.93 -4.98
N ASN A 173 -25.52 -20.24 -4.47
CA ASN A 173 -26.70 -20.91 -3.98
C ASN A 173 -27.70 -21.26 -5.11
N SER A 174 -28.73 -22.05 -4.79
CA SER A 174 -29.77 -22.45 -5.76
C SER A 174 -30.47 -21.28 -6.42
N LYS A 175 -30.59 -20.13 -5.74
CA LYS A 175 -31.19 -18.92 -6.32
C LYS A 175 -30.37 -18.36 -7.49
N VAL A 176 -29.05 -18.35 -7.40
CA VAL A 176 -28.16 -17.92 -8.50
C VAL A 176 -28.21 -18.91 -9.65
N LEU A 177 -28.16 -20.24 -9.36
CA LEU A 177 -28.27 -21.25 -10.41
C LEU A 177 -29.58 -21.09 -11.19
N ALA A 178 -30.71 -20.86 -10.50
CA ALA A 178 -32.01 -20.63 -11.13
C ALA A 178 -32.04 -19.35 -11.97
N LEU A 179 -31.45 -18.24 -11.49
CA LEU A 179 -31.33 -16.98 -12.25
C LEU A 179 -30.48 -17.14 -13.52
N ALA A 180 -29.44 -17.98 -13.46
CA ALA A 180 -28.54 -18.27 -14.57
C ALA A 180 -29.10 -19.35 -15.53
N ASN A 181 -30.21 -20.00 -15.20
CA ASN A 181 -30.75 -21.17 -15.88
C ASN A 181 -29.72 -22.31 -15.96
N ILE A 182 -28.94 -22.51 -14.88
CA ILE A 182 -27.96 -23.61 -14.77
C ILE A 182 -28.64 -24.80 -14.09
N ASP A 183 -28.71 -25.92 -14.81
CA ASP A 183 -29.35 -27.16 -14.40
C ASP A 183 -28.50 -28.40 -14.80
N ALA A 184 -29.11 -29.61 -14.67
CA ALA A 184 -28.45 -30.86 -15.01
C ALA A 184 -28.08 -30.97 -16.51
N ASP A 185 -28.82 -30.30 -17.37
CA ASP A 185 -28.64 -30.37 -18.85
C ASP A 185 -27.66 -29.30 -19.36
N THR A 186 -27.27 -28.32 -18.52
CA THR A 186 -26.34 -27.25 -18.89
C THR A 186 -24.96 -27.81 -19.20
N GLN A 187 -24.44 -27.54 -20.40
CA GLN A 187 -23.13 -28.04 -20.80
C GLN A 187 -21.99 -27.22 -20.18
N ASP A 188 -20.88 -27.89 -19.86
CA ASP A 188 -19.67 -27.22 -19.40
C ASP A 188 -19.10 -26.33 -20.50
N PRO A 189 -18.74 -25.07 -20.23
CA PRO A 189 -18.10 -24.21 -21.21
C PRO A 189 -16.64 -24.65 -21.45
N GLN A 190 -16.13 -24.36 -22.64
CA GLN A 190 -14.73 -24.64 -22.94
C GLN A 190 -13.81 -23.91 -21.97
N GLY A 191 -12.92 -24.62 -21.27
CA GLY A 191 -12.00 -24.08 -20.28
C GLY A 191 -12.57 -23.90 -18.88
N GLY A 192 -13.75 -24.48 -18.58
CA GLY A 192 -14.32 -24.49 -17.24
C GLY A 192 -15.30 -25.65 -17.04
N PHE A 193 -15.72 -25.89 -15.82
CA PHE A 193 -16.70 -26.94 -15.54
C PHE A 193 -17.66 -26.55 -14.40
N ILE A 194 -18.86 -27.14 -14.46
CA ILE A 194 -19.87 -27.06 -13.43
C ILE A 194 -19.75 -28.33 -12.58
N GLU A 195 -19.40 -28.21 -11.31
CA GLU A 195 -19.37 -29.39 -10.42
C GLU A 195 -20.77 -29.94 -10.22
N ARG A 196 -20.88 -31.29 -10.29
CA ARG A 196 -22.16 -32.01 -10.19
C ARG A 196 -22.09 -33.11 -9.14
N ASP A 197 -23.22 -33.38 -8.53
CA ASP A 197 -23.40 -34.51 -7.65
C ASP A 197 -23.58 -35.84 -8.41
N ASP A 198 -23.69 -36.94 -7.67
CA ASP A 198 -23.88 -38.30 -8.23
C ASP A 198 -25.16 -38.46 -9.08
N ASN A 199 -26.12 -37.53 -8.97
CA ASN A 199 -27.34 -37.49 -9.76
C ASN A 199 -27.21 -36.59 -11.00
N GLY A 200 -26.06 -35.94 -11.20
CA GLY A 200 -25.82 -35.02 -12.27
C GLY A 200 -26.29 -33.58 -11.99
N GLU A 201 -26.80 -33.31 -10.79
CA GLU A 201 -27.27 -31.97 -10.41
C GLU A 201 -26.09 -31.03 -10.05
N PRO A 202 -26.10 -29.77 -10.51
CA PRO A 202 -25.07 -28.79 -10.12
C PRO A 202 -24.98 -28.64 -8.61
N THR A 203 -23.76 -28.76 -8.05
CA THR A 203 -23.51 -28.56 -6.60
C THR A 203 -23.49 -27.09 -6.18
N GLY A 204 -23.43 -26.18 -7.15
CA GLY A 204 -23.24 -24.74 -6.96
C GLY A 204 -21.80 -24.28 -7.16
N LEU A 205 -20.83 -25.18 -7.29
CA LEU A 205 -19.44 -24.81 -7.61
C LEU A 205 -19.27 -24.66 -9.12
N LEU A 206 -18.80 -23.48 -9.53
CA LEU A 206 -18.47 -23.13 -10.92
C LEU A 206 -16.98 -22.82 -10.98
N VAL A 207 -16.25 -23.47 -11.90
CA VAL A 207 -14.80 -23.39 -11.99
C VAL A 207 -14.38 -22.76 -13.31
N ASP A 208 -13.39 -21.86 -13.24
CA ASP A 208 -12.78 -21.16 -14.38
C ASP A 208 -13.83 -20.53 -15.30
N MET A 209 -13.87 -20.90 -16.59
CA MET A 209 -14.78 -20.30 -17.56
C MET A 209 -16.27 -20.54 -17.24
N ALA A 210 -16.59 -21.49 -16.36
CA ALA A 210 -17.99 -21.68 -15.91
C ALA A 210 -18.47 -20.51 -15.04
N MET A 211 -17.58 -19.77 -14.39
CA MET A 211 -17.92 -18.54 -13.66
C MET A 211 -18.57 -17.49 -14.57
N ASN A 212 -18.23 -17.47 -15.86
CA ASN A 212 -18.81 -16.52 -16.82
C ASN A 212 -20.31 -16.75 -17.06
N LEU A 213 -20.85 -17.93 -16.74
CA LEU A 213 -22.29 -18.21 -16.86
C LEU A 213 -23.16 -17.33 -15.94
N ILE A 214 -22.57 -16.79 -14.88
CA ILE A 214 -23.24 -15.92 -13.91
C ILE A 214 -22.77 -14.46 -13.99
N ALA A 215 -21.70 -14.15 -14.73
CA ALA A 215 -21.04 -12.84 -14.72
C ALA A 215 -21.99 -11.68 -15.07
N ASP A 216 -22.88 -11.87 -16.03
CA ASP A 216 -23.85 -10.84 -16.45
C ASP A 216 -25.02 -10.64 -15.46
N LEU A 217 -25.21 -11.58 -14.52
CA LEU A 217 -26.25 -11.49 -13.49
C LEU A 217 -25.78 -10.72 -12.26
N ILE A 218 -24.46 -10.75 -11.99
CA ILE A 218 -23.88 -10.03 -10.87
C ILE A 218 -24.09 -8.53 -11.11
N PRO A 219 -24.59 -7.78 -10.10
CA PRO A 219 -24.81 -6.34 -10.24
C PRO A 219 -23.53 -5.64 -10.74
N LYS A 220 -23.67 -4.90 -11.84
CA LYS A 220 -22.54 -4.14 -12.39
C LYS A 220 -22.13 -3.04 -11.43
N VAL A 221 -20.83 -2.89 -11.26
CA VAL A 221 -20.23 -1.79 -10.51
C VAL A 221 -20.62 -0.46 -11.15
N THR A 222 -21.13 0.44 -10.35
CA THR A 222 -21.50 1.80 -10.76
C THR A 222 -20.45 2.81 -10.29
N ARG A 223 -20.44 4.02 -10.88
CA ARG A 223 -19.61 5.13 -10.40
C ARG A 223 -19.82 5.43 -8.90
N ALA A 224 -21.06 5.26 -8.40
CA ALA A 224 -21.36 5.44 -6.98
C ALA A 224 -20.67 4.37 -6.12
N ASN A 225 -20.63 3.12 -6.57
CA ASN A 225 -19.91 2.05 -5.88
C ASN A 225 -18.38 2.30 -5.89
N ASP A 226 -17.81 2.80 -7.01
CA ASP A 226 -16.41 3.18 -7.07
C ASP A 226 -16.09 4.30 -6.05
N LYS A 227 -16.96 5.32 -5.94
CA LYS A 227 -16.80 6.39 -4.95
C LYS A 227 -16.85 5.84 -3.52
N GLU A 228 -17.84 5.00 -3.22
CA GLU A 228 -17.96 4.35 -1.91
C GLU A 228 -16.72 3.50 -1.59
N ALA A 229 -16.21 2.74 -2.57
CA ALA A 229 -14.99 1.96 -2.42
C ALA A 229 -13.77 2.86 -2.12
N PHE A 230 -13.59 3.97 -2.81
CA PHE A 230 -12.53 4.91 -2.48
C PHE A 230 -12.65 5.45 -1.04
N LEU A 231 -13.85 5.83 -0.62
CA LEU A 231 -14.08 6.34 0.74
C LEU A 231 -13.77 5.28 1.82
N GLU A 232 -14.24 4.05 1.66
CA GLU A 232 -13.96 2.97 2.62
C GLU A 232 -12.48 2.57 2.61
N GLY A 233 -11.81 2.56 1.45
CA GLY A 233 -10.37 2.33 1.35
C GLY A 233 -9.57 3.42 2.08
N ILE A 234 -9.91 4.69 1.89
CA ILE A 234 -9.29 5.82 2.60
C ILE A 234 -9.48 5.67 4.12
N LYS A 235 -10.72 5.45 4.54
CA LYS A 235 -11.07 5.31 5.97
C LYS A 235 -10.29 4.17 6.64
N ARG A 236 -10.22 3.00 5.98
CA ARG A 236 -9.41 1.88 6.45
C ARG A 236 -7.93 2.24 6.58
N ASN A 237 -7.36 2.83 5.52
CA ASN A 237 -5.94 3.16 5.50
C ASN A 237 -5.56 4.14 6.61
N VAL A 238 -6.31 5.22 6.77
CA VAL A 238 -6.02 6.19 7.83
C VAL A 238 -6.22 5.61 9.23
N SER A 239 -7.13 4.65 9.42
CA SER A 239 -7.30 3.96 10.70
C SER A 239 -6.10 3.08 11.07
N LEU A 240 -5.33 2.62 10.09
CA LEU A 240 -4.11 1.85 10.29
C LEU A 240 -2.84 2.72 10.43
N GLY A 241 -2.93 4.02 10.10
CA GLY A 241 -1.81 4.94 10.19
C GLY A 241 -1.20 5.33 8.84
N TRP A 242 -1.75 4.90 7.71
CA TRP A 242 -1.31 5.33 6.39
C TRP A 242 -1.77 6.75 6.10
N THR A 243 -0.85 7.70 5.96
CA THR A 243 -1.15 9.11 5.61
C THR A 243 -1.16 9.34 4.10
N GLU A 244 -0.49 8.49 3.35
CA GLU A 244 -0.42 8.52 1.89
C GLU A 244 -0.44 7.12 1.29
N ILE A 245 -0.93 7.05 0.04
CA ILE A 245 -0.86 5.86 -0.79
C ILE A 245 -0.45 6.22 -2.22
N HIS A 246 0.47 5.44 -2.82
CA HIS A 246 0.74 5.49 -4.26
C HIS A 246 -0.14 4.44 -4.95
N VAL A 247 -1.07 4.89 -5.78
CA VAL A 247 -2.03 4.01 -6.47
C VAL A 247 -1.46 3.56 -7.81
N PRO A 248 -1.09 2.28 -7.97
CA PRO A 248 -0.44 1.78 -9.17
C PRO A 248 -1.47 1.31 -10.21
N GLY A 249 -1.95 2.24 -10.98
CA GLY A 249 -2.88 1.97 -12.08
C GLY A 249 -4.32 2.39 -11.80
N GLY A 250 -4.87 3.16 -12.68
CA GLY A 250 -6.25 3.60 -12.67
C GLY A 250 -6.58 4.48 -13.86
N THR A 251 -7.80 4.96 -13.90
CA THR A 251 -8.36 5.70 -15.02
C THR A 251 -8.55 7.19 -14.69
N PHE A 252 -8.83 8.00 -15.71
CA PHE A 252 -9.24 9.39 -15.49
C PHE A 252 -10.64 9.51 -14.87
N GLU A 253 -11.47 8.47 -14.94
CA GLU A 253 -12.74 8.43 -14.19
C GLU A 253 -12.46 8.26 -12.69
N ASP A 254 -11.52 7.41 -12.31
CA ASP A 254 -11.07 7.30 -10.92
C ASP A 254 -10.55 8.64 -10.39
N ILE A 255 -9.73 9.34 -11.18
CA ILE A 255 -9.24 10.68 -10.85
C ILE A 255 -10.39 11.68 -10.68
N ALA A 256 -11.43 11.60 -11.52
CA ALA A 256 -12.60 12.47 -11.41
C ALA A 256 -13.38 12.20 -10.11
N ILE A 257 -13.52 10.93 -9.71
CA ILE A 257 -14.14 10.53 -8.43
C ILE A 257 -13.31 11.05 -7.25
N LEU A 258 -11.98 10.88 -7.28
CA LEU A 258 -11.09 11.36 -6.21
C LEU A 258 -11.11 12.90 -6.09
N ASN A 259 -11.21 13.63 -7.20
CA ASN A 259 -11.39 15.08 -7.17
C ASN A 259 -12.75 15.49 -6.57
N GLU A 260 -13.82 14.73 -6.82
CA GLU A 260 -15.12 14.95 -6.20
C GLU A 260 -15.02 14.76 -4.68
N ILE A 261 -14.43 13.64 -4.22
CA ILE A 261 -14.17 13.35 -2.80
C ILE A 261 -13.32 14.47 -2.17
N LYS A 262 -12.28 14.96 -2.86
CA LYS A 262 -11.48 16.09 -2.41
C LYS A 262 -12.31 17.37 -2.24
N SER A 263 -13.18 17.66 -3.20
CA SER A 263 -14.04 18.86 -3.16
C SER A 263 -15.08 18.84 -2.04
N GLU A 264 -15.43 17.64 -1.55
CA GLU A 264 -16.31 17.41 -0.41
C GLU A 264 -15.56 17.43 0.94
N ASN A 265 -14.24 17.60 0.94
CA ASN A 265 -13.32 17.52 2.09
C ASN A 265 -13.20 16.11 2.73
N ASP A 266 -13.53 15.07 2.00
CA ASP A 266 -13.50 13.67 2.43
C ASP A 266 -12.26 12.92 1.94
N LEU A 267 -11.36 13.58 1.19
CA LEU A 267 -10.04 13.04 0.85
C LEU A 267 -9.11 13.17 2.06
N LEU A 268 -9.18 12.20 2.96
CA LEU A 268 -8.49 12.20 4.25
C LEU A 268 -7.05 11.64 4.17
N GLN A 269 -6.64 11.15 3.00
CA GLN A 269 -5.33 10.55 2.74
C GLN A 269 -4.73 11.19 1.49
N ARG A 270 -3.41 11.37 1.45
CA ARG A 270 -2.74 11.82 0.22
C ARG A 270 -2.62 10.69 -0.79
N ILE A 271 -2.69 11.02 -2.07
CA ILE A 271 -2.65 10.05 -3.16
C ILE A 271 -1.63 10.51 -4.22
N TYR A 272 -0.62 9.67 -4.46
CA TYR A 272 0.21 9.74 -5.65
C TYR A 272 -0.30 8.72 -6.66
N PHE A 273 -0.86 9.19 -7.76
CA PHE A 273 -1.63 8.37 -8.69
C PHE A 273 -0.82 8.07 -9.97
N MET A 274 -0.69 6.80 -10.30
CA MET A 274 -0.19 6.31 -11.59
C MET A 274 -1.38 5.93 -12.44
N VAL A 275 -1.49 6.47 -13.64
CA VAL A 275 -2.52 6.03 -14.59
C VAL A 275 -2.14 4.68 -15.21
N SER A 276 -3.13 3.87 -15.53
CA SER A 276 -2.90 2.62 -16.26
C SER A 276 -2.34 2.88 -17.65
N ASP A 277 -1.56 1.93 -18.17
CA ASP A 277 -1.11 1.94 -19.56
C ASP A 277 -2.29 1.99 -20.56
N GLY A 278 -2.03 2.28 -21.82
CA GLY A 278 -3.02 2.46 -22.88
C GLY A 278 -3.62 3.88 -22.91
N LYS A 279 -4.93 4.01 -23.10
CA LYS A 279 -5.61 5.30 -23.25
C LYS A 279 -5.40 6.29 -22.09
N PRO A 280 -5.39 5.87 -20.80
CA PRO A 280 -5.08 6.78 -19.71
C PRO A 280 -3.64 7.31 -19.81
N ALA A 281 -2.67 6.47 -20.13
CA ALA A 281 -1.29 6.87 -20.35
C ALA A 281 -1.16 7.86 -21.52
N ASP A 282 -1.80 7.58 -22.65
CA ASP A 282 -1.78 8.47 -23.82
C ASP A 282 -2.29 9.86 -23.44
N ARG A 283 -3.38 9.95 -22.70
CA ARG A 283 -3.94 11.23 -22.21
C ARG A 283 -2.98 11.96 -21.28
N LEU A 284 -2.29 11.26 -20.36
CA LEU A 284 -1.31 11.88 -19.48
C LEU A 284 -0.08 12.36 -20.25
N LEU A 285 0.39 11.56 -21.24
CA LEU A 285 1.50 11.92 -22.12
C LEU A 285 1.20 13.15 -23.00
N GLU A 286 -0.04 13.38 -23.37
CA GLU A 286 -0.46 14.59 -24.09
C GLU A 286 -0.45 15.83 -23.19
N ASN A 287 -1.04 15.74 -22.01
CA ASN A 287 -1.30 16.88 -21.14
C ASN A 287 -0.18 17.17 -20.13
N GLY A 288 0.69 16.20 -19.84
CA GLY A 288 1.69 16.28 -18.79
C GLY A 288 1.14 15.96 -17.39
N PRO A 289 2.01 15.95 -16.36
CA PRO A 289 1.63 15.65 -14.99
C PRO A 289 0.67 16.68 -14.41
N ILE A 290 -0.21 16.26 -13.53
CA ILE A 290 -1.13 17.09 -12.75
C ILE A 290 -0.65 17.07 -11.31
N ILE A 291 -0.08 18.20 -10.86
CA ILE A 291 0.47 18.35 -9.52
C ILE A 291 -0.45 19.25 -8.72
N ASP A 292 -0.99 18.69 -7.65
CA ASP A 292 -1.83 19.44 -6.71
C ASP A 292 -0.94 20.30 -5.80
N SER A 293 -1.26 21.59 -5.70
CA SER A 293 -0.53 22.53 -4.83
C SER A 293 -0.63 22.20 -3.34
N GLU A 294 -1.64 21.45 -2.95
CA GLU A 294 -1.85 20.97 -1.58
C GLU A 294 -1.32 19.56 -1.36
N TYR A 295 -0.82 18.91 -2.40
CA TYR A 295 -0.28 17.55 -2.39
C TYR A 295 -1.27 16.45 -1.93
N PHE A 296 -2.60 16.68 -2.05
CA PHE A 296 -3.59 15.64 -1.75
C PHE A 296 -3.81 14.66 -2.90
N LEU A 297 -3.72 15.12 -4.15
CA LEU A 297 -3.90 14.26 -5.33
C LEU A 297 -2.93 14.66 -6.44
N THR A 298 -1.84 13.95 -6.55
CA THR A 298 -0.82 14.15 -7.58
C THR A 298 -0.85 13.03 -8.61
N ILE A 299 -1.03 13.36 -9.90
CA ILE A 299 -1.03 12.42 -11.01
C ILE A 299 0.23 12.66 -11.84
N ARG A 300 1.27 11.84 -11.69
CA ARG A 300 2.55 12.09 -12.34
C ARG A 300 3.18 10.83 -12.96
N ALA A 301 2.57 9.68 -12.81
CA ALA A 301 3.17 8.43 -13.24
C ALA A 301 2.24 7.58 -14.10
N ILE A 302 2.84 6.64 -14.83
CA ILE A 302 2.17 5.59 -15.61
C ILE A 302 2.57 4.24 -15.05
N LYS A 303 1.60 3.36 -14.77
CA LYS A 303 1.81 1.96 -14.41
C LYS A 303 1.82 1.10 -15.65
N MET A 304 2.91 0.34 -15.81
CA MET A 304 3.11 -0.67 -16.85
C MET A 304 3.33 -2.05 -16.24
N TYR A 305 3.28 -3.10 -17.06
CA TYR A 305 3.47 -4.49 -16.65
C TYR A 305 4.42 -5.18 -17.59
N ALA A 306 5.47 -5.81 -17.06
CA ALA A 306 6.41 -6.62 -17.84
C ALA A 306 6.02 -8.09 -17.86
N ASP A 307 5.70 -8.66 -16.71
CA ASP A 307 5.44 -10.08 -16.54
C ASP A 307 4.32 -10.33 -15.51
N GLY A 308 4.13 -11.58 -15.14
CA GLY A 308 3.14 -11.99 -14.14
C GLY A 308 3.77 -12.32 -12.79
N ALA A 309 3.00 -13.01 -11.91
CA ALA A 309 3.40 -13.33 -10.54
C ALA A 309 4.23 -14.62 -10.44
N LEU A 310 5.07 -14.71 -9.38
CA LEU A 310 5.92 -15.88 -9.12
C LEU A 310 5.09 -17.12 -8.77
N GLY A 311 4.11 -16.98 -7.88
CA GLY A 311 3.28 -18.10 -7.39
C GLY A 311 2.55 -18.84 -8.50
N SER A 312 1.98 -18.13 -9.46
CA SER A 312 1.28 -18.67 -10.63
C SER A 312 2.21 -19.08 -11.79
N ARG A 313 3.51 -18.96 -11.63
CA ARG A 313 4.54 -19.17 -12.66
C ARG A 313 4.39 -18.25 -13.89
N GLY A 314 3.84 -17.06 -13.67
CA GLY A 314 3.73 -15.99 -14.67
C GLY A 314 4.95 -15.09 -14.75
N ALA A 315 5.75 -14.99 -13.69
CA ALA A 315 6.97 -14.18 -13.65
C ALA A 315 7.98 -14.66 -14.69
N ALA A 316 8.50 -13.74 -15.51
CA ALA A 316 9.44 -14.08 -16.59
C ALA A 316 10.85 -14.34 -16.03
N LEU A 317 11.30 -15.58 -16.13
CA LEU A 317 12.60 -16.03 -15.64
C LEU A 317 13.61 -16.25 -16.78
N LEU A 318 14.89 -16.04 -16.51
CA LEU A 318 16.00 -16.34 -17.42
C LEU A 318 16.14 -17.83 -17.67
N GLU A 319 15.87 -18.64 -16.64
CA GLU A 319 15.87 -20.10 -16.70
C GLU A 319 14.49 -20.65 -16.33
N ASN A 320 14.23 -21.93 -16.64
CA ASN A 320 12.98 -22.57 -16.27
C ASN A 320 12.73 -22.48 -14.75
N TYR A 321 11.47 -22.46 -14.38
CA TYR A 321 11.08 -22.71 -12.99
C TYR A 321 11.67 -24.04 -12.51
N SER A 322 12.04 -24.12 -11.24
CA SER A 322 12.64 -25.36 -10.71
C SER A 322 11.64 -26.50 -10.63
N ASP A 323 10.36 -26.19 -10.53
CA ASP A 323 9.24 -27.13 -10.43
C ASP A 323 8.36 -27.18 -11.70
N TYR A 324 8.78 -26.56 -12.82
CA TYR A 324 8.00 -26.51 -14.04
C TYR A 324 8.89 -26.25 -15.27
N ASP A 325 8.61 -26.93 -16.39
CA ASP A 325 9.29 -26.73 -17.65
C ASP A 325 8.73 -25.51 -18.42
N GLY A 326 9.10 -24.32 -17.95
CA GLY A 326 8.66 -23.04 -18.49
C GLY A 326 9.34 -21.86 -17.79
N LYS A 327 9.32 -20.70 -18.43
CA LYS A 327 10.03 -19.49 -17.99
C LYS A 327 9.09 -18.31 -17.64
N GLY A 328 7.80 -18.55 -17.51
CA GLY A 328 6.82 -17.48 -17.34
C GLY A 328 6.44 -16.80 -18.67
N VAL A 329 5.83 -15.63 -18.58
CA VAL A 329 5.29 -14.91 -19.73
C VAL A 329 5.60 -13.42 -19.66
N PHE A 330 5.82 -12.80 -20.83
CA PHE A 330 5.79 -11.35 -20.95
C PHE A 330 4.38 -10.88 -21.30
N ILE A 331 3.96 -9.75 -20.70
CA ILE A 331 2.58 -9.23 -20.82
C ILE A 331 2.51 -8.10 -21.86
N PHE A 332 3.61 -7.45 -22.17
CA PHE A 332 3.67 -6.26 -23.01
C PHE A 332 4.14 -6.51 -24.44
N LEU A 333 3.90 -5.51 -25.31
CA LEU A 333 4.48 -5.43 -26.65
C LEU A 333 5.55 -4.32 -26.66
N GLU A 334 6.77 -4.68 -27.03
CA GLU A 334 7.92 -3.76 -27.09
C GLU A 334 7.66 -2.54 -28.00
N GLU A 335 6.99 -2.77 -29.13
CA GLU A 335 6.65 -1.75 -30.12
C GLU A 335 5.72 -0.67 -29.59
N ASP A 336 4.86 -0.98 -28.61
CA ASP A 336 3.97 0.00 -27.95
C ASP A 336 4.66 0.69 -26.78
N THR A 337 5.51 -0.01 -26.05
CA THR A 337 6.14 0.44 -24.82
C THR A 337 7.21 1.50 -25.06
N LYS A 338 8.20 1.23 -25.91
CA LYS A 338 9.35 2.13 -26.13
C LYS A 338 8.98 3.56 -26.54
N PRO A 339 8.00 3.80 -27.45
CA PRO A 339 7.59 5.16 -27.78
C PRO A 339 6.98 5.92 -26.59
N ARG A 340 6.27 5.22 -25.67
CA ARG A 340 5.71 5.83 -24.45
C ARG A 340 6.79 6.23 -23.47
N LEU A 341 7.82 5.39 -23.27
CA LEU A 341 8.96 5.71 -22.43
C LEU A 341 9.67 6.99 -22.89
N ALA A 342 9.94 7.13 -24.17
CA ALA A 342 10.58 8.32 -24.72
C ALA A 342 9.74 9.60 -24.50
N LYS A 343 8.41 9.53 -24.67
CA LYS A 343 7.51 10.66 -24.41
C LYS A 343 7.44 11.00 -22.93
N ALA A 344 7.42 9.99 -22.04
CA ALA A 344 7.35 10.19 -20.59
C ALA A 344 8.55 10.99 -20.07
N LEU A 345 9.77 10.70 -20.53
CA LEU A 345 10.97 11.47 -20.19
C LEU A 345 10.84 12.95 -20.55
N ILE A 346 10.41 13.24 -21.77
CA ILE A 346 10.25 14.62 -22.27
C ILE A 346 9.20 15.39 -21.46
N LYS A 347 8.17 14.70 -20.96
CA LYS A 347 7.06 15.29 -20.20
C LYS A 347 7.28 15.30 -18.68
N GLY A 348 8.40 14.77 -18.18
CA GLY A 348 8.65 14.64 -16.73
C GLY A 348 7.66 13.72 -16.03
N ILE A 349 7.18 12.69 -16.75
CA ILE A 349 6.26 11.66 -16.25
C ILE A 349 7.11 10.47 -15.79
N GLN A 350 6.84 10.00 -14.58
CA GLN A 350 7.46 8.80 -14.04
C GLN A 350 6.84 7.55 -14.65
N ILE A 351 7.63 6.51 -14.79
CA ILE A 351 7.16 5.17 -15.15
C ILE A 351 7.38 4.24 -13.95
N GLY A 352 6.35 3.49 -13.58
CA GLY A 352 6.42 2.37 -12.65
C GLY A 352 6.07 1.08 -13.40
N THR A 353 7.04 0.20 -13.63
CA THR A 353 6.81 -1.05 -14.38
C THR A 353 6.85 -2.25 -13.44
N HIS A 354 5.76 -3.01 -13.39
CA HIS A 354 5.73 -4.30 -12.70
C HIS A 354 6.74 -5.27 -13.36
N ALA A 355 7.66 -5.77 -12.57
CA ALA A 355 8.56 -6.86 -12.97
C ALA A 355 8.95 -7.71 -11.75
N ILE A 356 8.54 -8.97 -11.76
CA ILE A 356 8.78 -9.94 -10.68
C ILE A 356 9.93 -10.87 -11.02
N GLY A 357 9.96 -11.43 -12.22
CA GLY A 357 11.01 -12.34 -12.68
C GLY A 357 12.33 -11.63 -12.98
N ASP A 358 13.43 -12.37 -12.89
CA ASP A 358 14.76 -11.84 -13.19
C ASP A 358 14.95 -11.47 -14.68
N HIS A 359 14.24 -12.14 -15.58
CA HIS A 359 14.20 -11.75 -16.99
C HIS A 359 13.29 -10.54 -17.21
N GLY A 360 12.15 -10.45 -16.50
CA GLY A 360 11.27 -9.28 -16.51
C GLY A 360 12.03 -8.02 -16.11
N ASN A 361 12.73 -8.07 -14.96
CA ASN A 361 13.55 -6.97 -14.46
C ASN A 361 14.63 -6.56 -15.46
N ARG A 362 15.35 -7.53 -16.05
CA ARG A 362 16.40 -7.26 -17.05
C ARG A 362 15.87 -6.53 -18.27
N VAL A 363 14.77 -6.97 -18.83
CA VAL A 363 14.17 -6.35 -20.03
C VAL A 363 13.70 -4.92 -19.74
N VAL A 364 13.10 -4.68 -18.57
CA VAL A 364 12.71 -3.33 -18.16
C VAL A 364 13.93 -2.41 -18.01
N LEU A 365 15.01 -2.90 -17.39
CA LEU A 365 16.26 -2.14 -17.28
C LEU A 365 16.86 -1.84 -18.67
N ASP A 366 16.83 -2.79 -19.60
CA ASP A 366 17.29 -2.58 -20.99
C ASP A 366 16.53 -1.44 -21.67
N TRP A 367 15.22 -1.39 -21.51
CA TRP A 367 14.39 -0.33 -22.08
C TRP A 367 14.60 1.02 -21.42
N TYR A 368 14.75 1.04 -20.11
CA TYR A 368 15.03 2.28 -19.36
C TYR A 368 16.39 2.85 -19.77
N GLU A 369 17.41 1.99 -19.87
CA GLU A 369 18.75 2.37 -20.32
C GLU A 369 18.74 2.95 -21.75
N GLU A 370 18.02 2.30 -22.68
CA GLU A 370 17.86 2.79 -24.05
C GLU A 370 17.19 4.17 -24.07
N ALA A 371 16.07 4.32 -23.34
CA ALA A 371 15.33 5.58 -23.26
C ALA A 371 16.16 6.71 -22.64
N PHE A 372 16.87 6.45 -21.54
CA PHE A 372 17.74 7.43 -20.88
C PHE A 372 18.93 7.83 -21.76
N THR A 373 19.54 6.85 -22.41
CA THR A 373 20.67 7.09 -23.31
C THR A 373 20.25 7.96 -24.49
N GLN A 374 19.09 7.68 -25.07
CA GLN A 374 18.56 8.48 -26.19
C GLN A 374 18.17 9.89 -25.74
N ALA A 375 17.55 10.04 -24.57
CA ALA A 375 17.20 11.35 -24.02
C ALA A 375 18.45 12.19 -23.68
N LYS A 376 19.49 11.57 -23.11
CA LYS A 376 20.79 12.23 -22.87
C LYS A 376 21.43 12.73 -24.15
N LYS A 377 21.44 11.92 -25.21
CA LYS A 377 21.99 12.31 -26.54
C LYS A 377 21.25 13.53 -27.13
N ASN A 378 19.95 13.66 -26.86
CA ASN A 378 19.11 14.73 -27.37
C ASN A 378 19.03 15.94 -26.42
N ASN A 379 19.76 15.97 -25.30
CA ASN A 379 19.65 16.97 -24.22
C ASN A 379 18.21 17.13 -23.68
N GLN A 380 17.47 16.03 -23.57
CA GLN A 380 16.08 15.97 -23.13
C GLN A 380 15.93 15.43 -21.70
N LEU A 381 16.99 14.86 -21.15
CA LEU A 381 17.02 14.40 -19.76
C LEU A 381 17.54 15.53 -18.86
N LEU A 382 16.62 16.22 -18.16
CA LEU A 382 16.94 17.40 -17.36
C LEU A 382 17.33 17.05 -15.91
N GLU A 383 16.69 16.00 -15.32
CA GLU A 383 16.87 15.55 -13.93
C GLU A 383 16.72 14.03 -13.87
N SER A 384 16.99 13.43 -12.70
CA SER A 384 16.67 12.02 -12.45
C SER A 384 15.17 11.77 -12.68
N PRO A 385 14.81 10.87 -13.59
CA PRO A 385 13.40 10.56 -13.86
C PRO A 385 12.75 9.78 -12.72
N ARG A 386 13.54 9.22 -11.79
CA ARG A 386 13.12 8.40 -10.66
C ARG A 386 12.13 7.31 -11.07
N TRP A 387 12.39 6.70 -12.23
CA TRP A 387 11.56 5.61 -12.70
C TRP A 387 11.68 4.42 -11.77
N ARG A 388 10.59 3.67 -11.65
CA ARG A 388 10.48 2.60 -10.67
C ARG A 388 10.32 1.26 -11.39
N ILE A 389 10.84 0.22 -10.76
CA ILE A 389 10.40 -1.15 -11.05
C ILE A 389 9.61 -1.62 -9.83
N GLU A 390 8.33 -1.87 -10.07
CA GLU A 390 7.40 -2.35 -9.05
C GLU A 390 7.64 -3.83 -8.81
N HIS A 391 7.60 -4.23 -7.56
CA HIS A 391 7.93 -5.54 -7.02
C HIS A 391 9.43 -5.84 -7.00
N SER A 392 10.15 -5.81 -8.13
CA SER A 392 11.61 -6.06 -8.16
C SER A 392 12.00 -7.31 -7.37
N GLN A 393 11.16 -8.39 -7.43
CA GLN A 393 11.25 -9.50 -6.50
C GLN A 393 12.50 -10.36 -6.72
N ASN A 394 12.84 -10.63 -7.98
CA ASN A 394 13.97 -11.47 -8.35
C ASN A 394 14.89 -10.68 -9.27
N ILE A 395 16.08 -10.32 -8.77
CA ILE A 395 17.03 -9.49 -9.50
C ILE A 395 18.41 -10.16 -9.46
N THR A 396 18.97 -10.48 -10.63
CA THR A 396 20.33 -11.05 -10.67
C THR A 396 21.35 -10.05 -10.08
N PRO A 397 22.47 -10.52 -9.51
CA PRO A 397 23.50 -9.62 -8.97
C PRO A 397 24.02 -8.60 -9.99
N VAL A 398 24.07 -8.96 -11.28
CA VAL A 398 24.49 -8.05 -12.35
C VAL A 398 23.44 -6.96 -12.58
N ASP A 399 22.16 -7.33 -12.58
CA ASP A 399 21.07 -6.36 -12.77
C ASP A 399 20.87 -5.46 -11.53
N GLN A 400 21.19 -5.93 -10.31
CA GLN A 400 21.20 -5.08 -9.12
C GLN A 400 22.12 -3.85 -9.28
N LEU A 401 23.30 -4.02 -9.89
CA LEU A 401 24.23 -2.91 -10.20
C LEU A 401 23.62 -1.92 -11.19
N ARG A 402 22.83 -2.40 -12.16
CA ARG A 402 22.18 -1.54 -13.14
C ARG A 402 21.10 -0.64 -12.55
N PHE A 403 20.41 -1.05 -11.47
CA PHE A 403 19.52 -0.15 -10.73
C PHE A 403 20.28 1.09 -10.25
N VAL A 404 21.50 0.91 -9.73
CA VAL A 404 22.37 2.02 -9.28
C VAL A 404 22.82 2.89 -10.46
N GLU A 405 23.32 2.26 -11.52
CA GLU A 405 23.86 2.96 -12.69
C GLU A 405 22.80 3.81 -13.42
N LEU A 406 21.55 3.32 -13.41
CA LEU A 406 20.43 3.97 -14.07
C LEU A 406 19.60 4.86 -13.15
N ASP A 407 19.91 4.89 -11.84
CA ASP A 407 19.11 5.59 -10.82
C ASP A 407 17.63 5.17 -10.85
N VAL A 408 17.39 3.84 -10.97
CA VAL A 408 16.05 3.24 -10.95
C VAL A 408 15.70 2.84 -9.53
N ILE A 409 14.49 3.18 -9.08
CA ILE A 409 14.04 2.93 -7.73
C ILE A 409 13.30 1.58 -7.66
N PRO A 410 13.77 0.59 -6.89
CA PRO A 410 12.99 -0.60 -6.57
C PRO A 410 11.83 -0.22 -5.64
N SER A 411 10.62 -0.67 -6.00
CA SER A 411 9.40 -0.49 -5.20
C SER A 411 8.93 -1.86 -4.76
N MET A 412 9.09 -2.18 -3.47
CA MET A 412 9.02 -3.56 -2.99
C MET A 412 8.04 -3.70 -1.82
N GLN A 413 7.50 -4.92 -1.64
CA GLN A 413 6.50 -5.26 -0.63
C GLN A 413 7.10 -6.27 0.35
N PRO A 414 7.37 -5.88 1.60
CA PRO A 414 7.89 -6.81 2.60
C PRO A 414 6.96 -7.98 2.89
N SER A 415 5.64 -7.77 2.88
CA SER A 415 4.64 -8.83 3.05
C SER A 415 4.73 -9.90 1.97
N HIS A 416 5.03 -9.56 0.71
CA HIS A 416 5.26 -10.55 -0.35
C HIS A 416 6.41 -11.51 0.00
N ALA A 417 7.48 -11.03 0.62
CA ALA A 417 8.59 -11.88 1.00
C ALA A 417 8.18 -12.93 2.04
N ILE A 418 7.33 -12.57 3.00
CA ILE A 418 6.87 -13.50 4.02
C ILE A 418 5.69 -14.37 3.56
N GLY A 419 4.90 -13.92 2.60
CA GLY A 419 3.88 -14.73 1.94
C GLY A 419 4.49 -15.76 0.97
N ASP A 420 5.44 -15.34 0.15
CA ASP A 420 6.08 -16.19 -0.85
C ASP A 420 7.04 -17.25 -0.26
N LEU A 421 7.47 -17.10 1.00
CA LEU A 421 8.34 -18.08 1.66
C LEU A 421 7.78 -19.52 1.62
N HIS A 422 6.46 -19.66 1.48
CA HIS A 422 5.77 -20.95 1.41
C HIS A 422 5.99 -21.69 0.08
N PHE A 423 6.40 -21.00 -0.99
CA PHE A 423 6.56 -21.62 -2.31
C PHE A 423 7.75 -21.09 -3.14
N ALA A 424 8.34 -19.96 -2.77
CA ALA A 424 9.39 -19.33 -3.58
C ALA A 424 10.59 -20.25 -3.83
N VAL A 425 10.98 -21.05 -2.83
CA VAL A 425 12.07 -22.04 -2.96
C VAL A 425 11.74 -23.11 -4.01
N GLU A 426 10.49 -23.57 -4.06
CA GLU A 426 10.05 -24.56 -5.05
C GLU A 426 10.09 -23.96 -6.47
N ARG A 427 9.71 -22.69 -6.62
CA ARG A 427 9.69 -21.97 -7.90
C ARG A 427 11.07 -21.66 -8.44
N LEU A 428 11.96 -21.17 -7.57
CA LEU A 428 13.27 -20.63 -7.96
C LEU A 428 14.43 -21.62 -7.77
N GLY A 429 14.30 -22.56 -6.83
CA GLY A 429 15.39 -23.42 -6.38
C GLY A 429 16.36 -22.70 -5.43
N LEU A 430 17.24 -23.49 -4.78
CA LEU A 430 18.11 -23.01 -3.70
C LEU A 430 19.16 -21.97 -4.12
N GLU A 431 19.55 -21.94 -5.39
CA GLU A 431 20.55 -20.98 -5.87
C GLU A 431 19.92 -19.61 -6.14
N ARG A 432 18.80 -19.56 -6.87
CA ARG A 432 18.15 -18.32 -7.30
C ARG A 432 17.39 -17.62 -6.18
N ILE A 433 16.97 -18.35 -5.16
CA ILE A 433 16.25 -17.77 -4.01
C ILE A 433 17.06 -16.69 -3.26
N ASN A 434 18.38 -16.74 -3.33
CA ASN A 434 19.25 -15.73 -2.73
C ASN A 434 19.18 -14.36 -3.45
N ASN A 435 18.64 -14.33 -4.65
CA ASN A 435 18.43 -13.11 -5.42
C ASN A 435 17.01 -12.55 -5.27
N ALA A 436 16.16 -13.27 -4.53
CA ALA A 436 14.80 -12.86 -4.27
C ALA A 436 14.72 -11.96 -3.04
N TYR A 437 14.00 -10.85 -3.16
CA TYR A 437 13.80 -9.89 -2.07
C TYR A 437 15.13 -9.43 -1.44
N ALA A 438 16.10 -9.10 -2.29
CA ALA A 438 17.49 -8.83 -1.92
C ALA A 438 17.69 -7.39 -1.39
N TRP A 439 16.91 -6.98 -0.40
CA TRP A 439 16.83 -5.60 0.09
C TRP A 439 18.18 -5.08 0.62
N ARG A 440 18.88 -5.90 1.42
CA ARG A 440 20.19 -5.52 1.97
C ARG A 440 21.20 -5.26 0.87
N ASN A 441 21.24 -6.14 -0.14
CA ASN A 441 22.16 -5.98 -1.27
C ASN A 441 21.91 -4.66 -2.01
N LEU A 442 20.64 -4.29 -2.21
CA LEU A 442 20.26 -3.05 -2.91
C LEU A 442 20.65 -1.81 -2.08
N ILE A 443 20.35 -1.82 -0.77
CA ILE A 443 20.68 -0.71 0.13
C ILE A 443 22.19 -0.54 0.31
N ASP A 444 22.94 -1.63 0.44
CA ASP A 444 24.41 -1.59 0.57
C ASP A 444 25.08 -1.03 -0.69
N GLN A 445 24.40 -1.06 -1.83
CA GLN A 445 24.81 -0.42 -3.08
C GLN A 445 24.37 1.07 -3.16
N GLY A 446 23.69 1.59 -2.15
CA GLY A 446 23.27 2.98 -2.08
C GLY A 446 21.88 3.28 -2.63
N LEU A 447 21.09 2.26 -2.98
CA LEU A 447 19.71 2.45 -3.42
C LEU A 447 18.78 2.71 -2.24
N ILE A 448 17.70 3.42 -2.52
CA ILE A 448 16.53 3.50 -1.65
C ILE A 448 15.49 2.49 -2.13
N ILE A 449 14.63 2.02 -1.22
CA ILE A 449 13.53 1.11 -1.55
C ILE A 449 12.21 1.77 -1.15
N ALA A 450 11.34 2.05 -2.10
CA ALA A 450 9.99 2.53 -1.81
C ALA A 450 9.13 1.34 -1.35
N GLY A 451 8.74 1.32 -0.07
CA GLY A 451 7.95 0.23 0.50
C GLY A 451 6.46 0.41 0.32
N GLY A 452 5.78 -0.64 -0.09
CA GLY A 452 4.33 -0.66 -0.24
C GLY A 452 3.74 -2.01 0.16
N THR A 453 2.42 -2.13 0.09
CA THR A 453 1.69 -3.32 0.53
C THR A 453 1.21 -4.19 -0.63
N ASP A 454 0.94 -3.60 -1.78
CA ASP A 454 0.15 -4.19 -2.86
C ASP A 454 -1.27 -4.64 -2.43
N ALA A 455 -1.81 -4.07 -1.35
CA ALA A 455 -3.17 -4.35 -0.93
C ALA A 455 -4.19 -4.02 -2.04
N PRO A 456 -5.21 -4.86 -2.30
CA PRO A 456 -5.73 -5.96 -1.47
C PRO A 456 -5.11 -7.34 -1.73
N VAL A 457 -4.02 -7.46 -2.50
CA VAL A 457 -3.28 -8.73 -2.65
C VAL A 457 -2.81 -9.18 -1.27
N GLU A 458 -2.21 -8.25 -0.53
CA GLU A 458 -1.84 -8.42 0.86
C GLU A 458 -2.84 -7.77 1.83
N ILE A 459 -2.64 -7.96 3.13
CA ILE A 459 -3.52 -7.38 4.16
C ILE A 459 -3.48 -5.85 4.12
N GLY A 460 -2.32 -5.25 3.88
CA GLY A 460 -2.17 -3.80 3.78
C GLY A 460 -2.09 -3.09 5.13
N ASP A 461 -1.48 -3.72 6.12
CA ASP A 461 -1.26 -3.16 7.45
C ASP A 461 0.20 -2.72 7.61
N PRO A 462 0.49 -1.45 7.96
CA PRO A 462 1.87 -0.96 8.09
C PRO A 462 2.69 -1.72 9.13
N ARG A 463 2.04 -2.30 10.14
CA ARG A 463 2.70 -3.10 11.16
C ARG A 463 3.24 -4.41 10.61
N ILE A 464 2.47 -5.05 9.71
CA ILE A 464 2.90 -6.27 9.01
C ILE A 464 4.08 -5.95 8.09
N GLU A 465 3.99 -4.85 7.33
CA GLU A 465 5.07 -4.44 6.44
C GLU A 465 6.36 -4.12 7.20
N PHE A 466 6.26 -3.35 8.29
CA PHE A 466 7.41 -3.02 9.12
C PHE A 466 8.02 -4.26 9.77
N TYR A 467 7.17 -5.16 10.31
CA TYR A 467 7.59 -6.44 10.86
C TYR A 467 8.28 -7.31 9.81
N ALA A 468 7.68 -7.49 8.64
CA ALA A 468 8.23 -8.30 7.56
C ALA A 468 9.59 -7.79 7.09
N ALA A 469 9.77 -6.45 7.00
CA ALA A 469 11.02 -5.82 6.60
C ALA A 469 12.18 -6.15 7.54
N ILE A 470 11.94 -6.21 8.86
CA ILE A 470 12.99 -6.41 9.87
C ILE A 470 13.12 -7.87 10.34
N ALA A 471 12.05 -8.64 10.34
CA ALA A 471 12.01 -9.99 10.88
C ALA A 471 12.18 -11.08 9.80
N ARG A 472 11.65 -10.85 8.59
CA ARG A 472 11.59 -11.84 7.49
C ARG A 472 10.98 -13.16 7.94
N LYS A 473 9.91 -13.07 8.71
CA LYS A 473 9.16 -14.19 9.29
C LYS A 473 7.69 -14.04 8.96
N ASP A 474 7.04 -15.15 8.75
CA ASP A 474 5.58 -15.22 8.64
C ASP A 474 4.90 -14.75 9.93
N VAL A 475 3.73 -14.14 9.80
CA VAL A 475 2.96 -13.63 10.95
C VAL A 475 2.35 -14.75 11.79
N ASP A 476 2.14 -15.93 11.21
CA ASP A 476 1.58 -17.13 11.86
C ASP A 476 2.65 -18.04 12.46
N GLY A 477 3.92 -17.63 12.40
CA GLY A 477 5.06 -18.35 13.01
C GLY A 477 5.64 -19.47 12.14
N TYR A 478 5.21 -19.64 10.90
CA TYR A 478 5.92 -20.49 9.95
C TYR A 478 7.32 -19.94 9.70
N SER A 479 8.33 -20.82 9.57
CA SER A 479 9.72 -20.41 9.49
C SER A 479 10.17 -19.53 10.66
N ALA A 480 10.03 -20.04 11.89
CA ALA A 480 10.27 -19.31 13.14
C ALA A 480 11.64 -18.62 13.23
N GLU A 481 12.64 -19.12 12.49
CA GLU A 481 13.97 -18.51 12.39
C GLU A 481 14.06 -17.45 11.29
N GLY A 482 13.02 -17.31 10.43
CA GLY A 482 13.01 -16.44 9.25
C GLY A 482 13.72 -17.07 8.04
N TRP A 483 13.70 -16.40 6.90
CA TRP A 483 14.39 -16.80 5.68
C TRP A 483 15.20 -15.66 5.07
N ASN A 484 16.38 -15.98 4.50
CA ASN A 484 17.31 -14.97 3.97
C ASN A 484 17.53 -13.79 4.93
N LEU A 485 17.81 -14.10 6.22
CA LEU A 485 17.93 -13.08 7.28
C LEU A 485 19.00 -12.03 6.99
N ASP A 486 20.00 -12.37 6.19
CA ASP A 486 21.03 -11.44 5.74
C ASP A 486 20.46 -10.30 4.87
N GLN A 487 19.24 -10.47 4.34
CA GLN A 487 18.56 -9.47 3.54
C GLN A 487 17.60 -8.58 4.35
N ARG A 488 17.48 -8.79 5.67
CA ARG A 488 16.62 -7.97 6.54
C ARG A 488 17.10 -6.52 6.62
N LEU A 489 16.17 -5.63 6.87
CA LEU A 489 16.44 -4.23 7.13
C LEU A 489 16.69 -3.97 8.61
N SER A 490 17.44 -2.92 8.92
CA SER A 490 17.39 -2.30 10.24
C SER A 490 16.05 -1.57 10.42
N ARG A 491 15.67 -1.30 11.67
CA ARG A 491 14.44 -0.54 11.96
C ARG A 491 14.45 0.86 11.37
N VAL A 492 15.60 1.51 11.35
CA VAL A 492 15.78 2.84 10.74
C VAL A 492 15.53 2.78 9.23
N GLU A 493 16.05 1.78 8.55
CA GLU A 493 15.80 1.57 7.13
C GLU A 493 14.35 1.21 6.86
N ALA A 494 13.72 0.37 7.70
CA ALA A 494 12.30 0.07 7.61
C ALA A 494 11.44 1.34 7.81
N LEU A 495 11.78 2.21 8.77
CA LEU A 495 11.10 3.50 8.92
C LEU A 495 11.26 4.35 7.66
N LYS A 496 12.46 4.48 7.11
CA LYS A 496 12.72 5.22 5.87
C LYS A 496 11.98 4.64 4.67
N MET A 497 11.84 3.32 4.61
CA MET A 497 11.14 2.59 3.56
C MET A 497 9.66 2.98 3.45
N PHE A 498 9.05 3.39 4.56
CA PHE A 498 7.65 3.81 4.61
C PHE A 498 7.46 5.32 4.88
N THR A 499 8.53 6.12 4.84
CA THR A 499 8.45 7.57 5.08
C THR A 499 9.22 8.36 4.01
N ILE A 500 10.50 8.63 4.22
CA ILE A 500 11.28 9.52 3.33
C ILE A 500 11.57 8.90 1.96
N TRP A 501 11.79 7.58 1.84
CA TRP A 501 12.07 6.96 0.55
C TRP A 501 10.88 6.98 -0.41
N PRO A 502 9.62 6.71 0.00
CA PRO A 502 8.44 6.98 -0.83
C PRO A 502 8.29 8.45 -1.22
N ALA A 503 8.61 9.38 -0.32
CA ALA A 503 8.59 10.81 -0.63
C ALA A 503 9.60 11.16 -1.73
N ILE A 504 10.82 10.59 -1.69
CA ILE A 504 11.82 10.71 -2.77
C ILE A 504 11.25 10.10 -4.06
N ALA A 505 10.68 8.89 -3.99
CA ALA A 505 10.13 8.21 -5.15
C ALA A 505 8.98 8.99 -5.81
N SER A 506 8.25 9.82 -5.06
CA SER A 506 7.16 10.67 -5.56
C SER A 506 7.56 12.14 -5.82
N PHE A 507 8.87 12.48 -5.74
CA PHE A 507 9.40 13.85 -5.91
C PHE A 507 8.91 14.85 -4.85
N GLN A 508 8.65 14.39 -3.63
CA GLN A 508 8.03 15.18 -2.56
C GLN A 508 8.86 15.22 -1.26
N GLU A 509 10.12 14.80 -1.30
CA GLU A 509 11.03 14.75 -0.14
C GLU A 509 11.29 16.11 0.52
N ASN A 510 11.13 17.20 -0.24
CA ASN A 510 11.28 18.55 0.27
C ASN A 510 10.06 19.03 1.07
N VAL A 511 8.93 18.34 0.96
CA VAL A 511 7.66 18.75 1.58
C VAL A 511 7.11 17.75 2.59
N LYS A 512 7.58 16.49 2.60
CA LYS A 512 7.11 15.44 3.52
C LYS A 512 8.16 14.34 3.73
N GLY A 513 7.81 13.29 4.49
CA GLY A 513 8.62 12.10 4.75
C GLY A 513 9.52 12.20 5.97
N THR A 514 9.64 13.37 6.58
CA THR A 514 10.31 13.62 7.86
C THR A 514 9.55 14.68 8.65
N ILE A 515 9.72 14.70 9.98
CA ILE A 515 9.12 15.71 10.85
C ILE A 515 10.10 16.87 10.98
N GLU A 516 9.91 17.92 10.17
CA GLU A 516 10.73 19.11 10.12
C GLU A 516 9.87 20.37 9.92
N VAL A 517 10.30 21.49 10.50
CA VAL A 517 9.62 22.77 10.31
C VAL A 517 9.56 23.12 8.81
N GLY A 518 8.39 23.53 8.35
CA GLY A 518 8.10 23.85 6.95
C GLY A 518 7.57 22.70 6.11
N LYS A 519 7.72 21.44 6.56
CA LYS A 519 7.12 20.27 5.91
C LYS A 519 5.65 20.10 6.28
N LEU A 520 4.98 19.22 5.54
CA LEU A 520 3.59 18.88 5.77
C LEU A 520 3.42 18.16 7.12
N ALA A 521 2.37 18.50 7.84
CA ALA A 521 2.04 17.94 9.14
C ALA A 521 1.28 16.62 8.97
N ASP A 522 2.01 15.59 8.56
CA ASP A 522 1.52 14.22 8.41
C ASP A 522 2.20 13.34 9.46
N PHE A 523 1.40 12.69 10.32
CA PHE A 523 1.92 11.91 11.45
C PHE A 523 1.14 10.62 11.63
N SER A 524 1.85 9.54 12.02
CA SER A 524 1.30 8.27 12.46
C SER A 524 1.73 8.03 13.91
N ILE A 525 0.77 7.87 14.82
CA ILE A 525 1.03 7.77 16.26
C ILE A 525 0.62 6.39 16.77
N PHE A 526 1.58 5.68 17.36
CA PHE A 526 1.39 4.33 17.88
C PHE A 526 1.52 4.26 19.41
N ASP A 527 0.84 3.29 20.00
CA ASP A 527 0.89 3.01 21.45
C ASP A 527 2.21 2.40 21.89
N LYS A 528 2.92 1.72 20.99
CA LYS A 528 4.19 1.03 21.25
C LYS A 528 5.31 1.62 20.39
N ASP A 529 6.54 1.53 20.91
CA ASP A 529 7.76 1.96 20.22
C ASP A 529 8.20 0.94 19.17
N LEU A 530 7.77 1.12 17.93
CA LEU A 530 8.12 0.25 16.80
C LEU A 530 9.65 0.11 16.61
N MET A 531 10.43 1.08 17.12
CA MET A 531 11.88 1.12 16.95
C MET A 531 12.62 0.25 17.97
N THR A 532 12.01 -0.14 19.08
CA THR A 532 12.71 -0.84 20.18
C THR A 532 12.03 -2.10 20.70
N ILE A 533 10.70 -2.25 20.56
CA ILE A 533 9.95 -3.41 21.07
C ILE A 533 10.38 -4.72 20.39
N PRO A 534 10.15 -5.89 21.01
CA PRO A 534 10.31 -7.18 20.35
C PRO A 534 9.54 -7.27 19.03
N GLU A 535 10.11 -7.95 18.03
CA GLU A 535 9.56 -8.00 16.66
C GLU A 535 8.06 -8.37 16.63
N LEU A 536 7.65 -9.42 17.37
CA LEU A 536 6.25 -9.86 17.38
C LEU A 536 5.29 -8.85 18.03
N GLU A 537 5.77 -8.03 18.97
CA GLU A 537 4.93 -7.01 19.60
C GLU A 537 4.57 -5.85 18.64
N ILE A 538 5.28 -5.73 17.51
CA ILE A 538 4.93 -4.79 16.46
C ILE A 538 3.56 -5.11 15.88
N LEU A 539 3.25 -6.39 15.68
CA LEU A 539 1.95 -6.86 15.17
C LEU A 539 0.79 -6.56 16.13
N GLU A 540 1.08 -6.43 17.42
CA GLU A 540 0.10 -6.12 18.47
C GLU A 540 -0.05 -4.61 18.73
N SER A 541 0.84 -3.77 18.17
CA SER A 541 0.76 -2.33 18.35
C SER A 541 -0.50 -1.76 17.70
N LYS A 542 -0.96 -0.59 18.19
CA LYS A 542 -2.15 0.08 17.69
C LYS A 542 -1.81 1.45 17.17
N ASN A 543 -2.39 1.81 16.05
CA ASN A 543 -2.42 3.19 15.62
C ASN A 543 -3.47 3.95 16.43
N LEU A 544 -3.07 4.98 17.14
CA LEU A 544 -3.94 5.75 18.03
C LEU A 544 -4.44 7.04 17.40
N LEU A 545 -3.60 7.63 16.55
CA LEU A 545 -3.92 8.90 15.91
C LEU A 545 -3.23 8.96 14.55
N THR A 546 -3.98 9.41 13.56
CA THR A 546 -3.42 9.74 12.23
C THR A 546 -3.73 11.18 11.90
N VAL A 547 -2.70 11.94 11.55
CA VAL A 547 -2.79 13.34 11.16
C VAL A 547 -2.35 13.48 9.71
N VAL A 548 -3.14 14.15 8.89
CA VAL A 548 -2.82 14.46 7.50
C VAL A 548 -3.07 15.95 7.24
N GLY A 549 -2.03 16.66 6.83
CA GLY A 549 -2.09 18.09 6.61
C GLY A 549 -2.56 18.88 7.84
N GLY A 550 -2.08 18.51 9.03
CA GLY A 550 -2.47 19.13 10.30
C GLY A 550 -3.91 18.81 10.76
N ARG A 551 -4.64 17.97 10.03
CA ARG A 551 -6.00 17.53 10.39
C ARG A 551 -5.93 16.14 11.01
N ILE A 552 -6.60 15.94 12.15
CA ILE A 552 -6.82 14.60 12.71
C ILE A 552 -7.85 13.90 11.83
N VAL A 553 -7.40 12.84 11.12
CA VAL A 553 -8.23 12.05 10.19
C VAL A 553 -8.68 10.71 10.80
N PHE A 554 -7.98 10.27 11.85
CA PHE A 554 -8.35 9.13 12.67
C PHE A 554 -7.90 9.35 14.11
N GLN A 555 -8.71 8.89 15.05
CA GLN A 555 -8.41 8.82 16.49
C GLN A 555 -9.14 7.62 17.08
N GLU A 556 -8.40 6.70 17.76
CA GLU A 556 -8.95 5.52 18.46
C GLU A 556 -9.86 5.91 19.63
#